data_59ce4c35ec1e187b937ebe14313117d0
#
_entry.id   59ce4c35ec1e187b937ebe14313117d0
#
_cell.length_a   1.000
_cell.length_b   1.000
_cell.length_c   1.000
_cell.angle_alpha   90.00
_cell.angle_beta   90.00
_cell.angle_gamma   90.00
#
_symmetry.space_group_name_H-M   'P 1'
#
loop_
_entity.id
_entity.type
_entity.pdbx_description
1 polymer ?
#
loop_
_entity_poly.entity_id
_entity_poly.type
_entity_poly.pdbx_seq_one_letter_code
_entity_poly.pdbx_strand_id
1 'polypeptide(L)' 'MNNFNVRVNGNEVECVAGMSLLQLFTQLGMNPKLVAIEYNGEILHRQFWPDTVIAHGDVLEVVTIVGGG' A
#
# COMPACT_ATOMS: atom_id res chain seq x y z
N MET A 1 19.61 -7.94 -6.68
CA MET A 1 18.24 -7.82 -6.29
C MET A 1 18.06 -6.60 -5.46
N ASN A 2 17.22 -5.75 -5.90
CA ASN A 2 17.09 -4.47 -5.26
C ASN A 2 15.84 -4.43 -4.40
N ASN A 3 16.02 -4.80 -3.16
CA ASN A 3 14.94 -4.65 -2.20
C ASN A 3 14.99 -3.25 -1.63
N PHE A 4 13.84 -2.78 -1.18
CA PHE A 4 13.75 -1.46 -0.57
C PHE A 4 12.68 -1.51 0.50
N ASN A 5 12.62 -0.45 1.29
CA ASN A 5 11.66 -0.38 2.39
C ASN A 5 10.66 0.72 2.16
N VAL A 6 9.42 0.42 2.51
CA VAL A 6 8.35 1.41 2.62
C VAL A 6 7.84 1.40 4.05
N ARG A 7 7.06 2.40 4.41
CA ARG A 7 6.47 2.45 5.74
C ARG A 7 4.97 2.30 5.62
N VAL A 8 4.42 1.32 6.33
CA VAL A 8 2.98 1.08 6.32
C VAL A 8 2.49 1.17 7.75
N ASN A 9 1.66 2.15 8.03
CA ASN A 9 1.12 2.41 9.37
C ASN A 9 2.23 2.49 10.41
N GLY A 10 3.32 3.15 10.06
CA GLY A 10 4.45 3.35 10.95
C GLY A 10 5.45 2.21 11.02
N ASN A 11 5.19 1.11 10.35
CA ASN A 11 6.08 -0.05 10.36
C ASN A 11 6.83 -0.17 9.05
N GLU A 12 8.11 -0.50 9.12
CA GLU A 12 8.89 -0.72 7.92
C GLU A 12 8.55 -2.07 7.31
N VAL A 13 8.38 -2.08 6.00
CA VAL A 13 8.07 -3.29 5.25
C VAL A 13 9.05 -3.39 4.10
N GLU A 14 9.68 -4.54 3.97
CA GLU A 14 10.62 -4.78 2.88
C GLU A 14 9.87 -5.20 1.62
N CYS A 15 10.23 -4.57 0.51
CA CYS A 15 9.57 -4.80 -0.78
C CYS A 15 10.61 -5.10 -1.83
N VAL A 16 10.18 -5.74 -2.90
CA VAL A 16 11.06 -6.01 -4.03
C VAL A 16 10.84 -4.97 -5.13
N ALA A 17 11.89 -4.70 -5.87
CA ALA A 17 11.83 -3.72 -6.95
C ALA A 17 10.72 -4.07 -7.93
N GLY A 18 9.97 -3.07 -8.33
CA GLY A 18 8.87 -3.26 -9.28
C GLY A 18 7.56 -3.71 -8.66
N MET A 19 7.52 -3.86 -7.37
CA MET A 19 6.30 -4.31 -6.70
C MET A 19 5.20 -3.30 -6.85
N SER A 20 4.01 -3.77 -7.19
CA SER A 20 2.84 -2.92 -7.26
C SER A 20 2.18 -2.78 -5.89
N LEU A 21 1.34 -1.77 -5.77
CA LEU A 21 0.57 -1.57 -4.55
C LEU A 21 -0.29 -2.79 -4.23
N LEU A 22 -0.93 -3.38 -5.23
CA LEU A 22 -1.77 -4.54 -4.99
C LEU A 22 -0.96 -5.76 -4.56
N GLN A 23 0.25 -5.91 -5.07
CA GLN A 23 1.14 -6.96 -4.60
C GLN A 23 1.54 -6.75 -3.15
N LEU A 24 1.74 -5.49 -2.76
CA LEU A 24 2.04 -5.18 -1.37
C LEU A 24 0.89 -5.57 -0.46
N PHE A 25 -0.35 -5.26 -0.85
CA PHE A 25 -1.50 -5.70 -0.07
C PHE A 25 -1.54 -7.22 0.09
N THR A 26 -1.25 -7.95 -0.98
CA THR A 26 -1.19 -9.41 -0.91
C THR A 26 -0.14 -9.87 0.09
N GLN A 27 1.04 -9.27 0.02
CA GLN A 27 2.14 -9.61 0.94
C GLN A 27 1.75 -9.37 2.39
N LEU A 28 1.01 -8.29 2.65
CA LEU A 28 0.60 -7.93 4.00
C LEU A 28 -0.66 -8.63 4.47
N GLY A 29 -1.29 -9.41 3.60
CA GLY A 29 -2.53 -10.09 3.94
C GLY A 29 -3.73 -9.17 4.05
N MET A 30 -3.67 -8.04 3.40
CA MET A 30 -4.77 -7.07 3.44
C MET A 30 -5.71 -7.26 2.27
N ASN A 31 -7.00 -7.15 2.54
CA ASN A 31 -8.00 -7.21 1.49
C ASN A 31 -8.23 -5.80 0.94
N PRO A 32 -7.85 -5.53 -0.31
CA PRO A 32 -8.00 -4.18 -0.85
C PRO A 32 -9.43 -3.67 -0.89
N LYS A 33 -10.40 -4.56 -0.85
CA LYS A 33 -11.79 -4.14 -0.85
C LYS A 33 -12.24 -3.54 0.48
N LEU A 34 -11.46 -3.76 1.53
CA LEU A 34 -11.86 -3.37 2.88
C LEU A 34 -11.04 -2.23 3.46
N VAL A 35 -10.20 -1.61 2.64
CA VAL A 35 -9.29 -0.58 3.15
C VAL A 35 -9.34 0.67 2.29
N ALA A 36 -8.98 1.78 2.91
CA ALA A 36 -8.67 3.02 2.21
C ALA A 36 -7.24 3.38 2.54
N ILE A 37 -6.59 4.11 1.65
CA ILE A 37 -5.19 4.44 1.88
C ILE A 37 -4.88 5.90 1.61
N GLU A 38 -3.97 6.42 2.43
CA GLU A 38 -3.22 7.62 2.08
C GLU A 38 -1.84 7.18 1.62
N TYR A 39 -1.44 7.71 0.49
CA TYR A 39 -0.18 7.37 -0.12
C TYR A 39 0.67 8.63 -0.18
N ASN A 40 1.73 8.66 0.61
CA ASN A 40 2.60 9.83 0.73
C ASN A 40 1.81 11.09 1.09
N GLY A 41 0.87 10.94 2.00
CA GLY A 41 0.11 12.06 2.53
C GLY A 41 -1.14 12.44 1.76
N GLU A 42 -1.45 11.71 0.72
CA GLU A 42 -2.63 12.03 -0.10
C GLU A 42 -3.49 10.80 -0.26
N ILE A 43 -4.79 11.01 -0.30
CA ILE A 43 -5.72 9.91 -0.54
C ILE A 43 -5.50 9.40 -1.96
N LEU A 44 -5.27 8.09 -2.07
CA LEU A 44 -5.13 7.46 -3.37
C LEU A 44 -6.40 6.70 -3.69
N HIS A 45 -7.11 7.14 -4.71
CA HIS A 45 -8.38 6.54 -5.08
C HIS A 45 -8.17 5.16 -5.71
N ARG A 46 -9.13 4.28 -5.50
CA ARG A 46 -9.03 2.87 -5.91
C ARG A 46 -8.72 2.69 -7.37
N GLN A 47 -9.25 3.56 -8.20
CA GLN A 47 -9.08 3.41 -9.64
C GLN A 47 -7.61 3.47 -10.07
N PHE A 48 -6.77 4.06 -9.24
CA PHE A 48 -5.35 4.19 -9.54
C PHE A 48 -4.49 3.07 -8.94
N TRP A 49 -5.07 2.23 -8.08
CA TRP A 49 -4.29 1.20 -7.39
C TRP A 49 -3.62 0.21 -8.34
N PRO A 50 -4.31 -0.28 -9.40
CA PRO A 50 -3.66 -1.26 -10.28
C PRO A 50 -2.43 -0.72 -10.99
N ASP A 51 -2.38 0.60 -11.18
CA ASP A 51 -1.27 1.22 -11.91
C ASP A 51 -0.22 1.81 -10.98
N THR A 52 -0.37 1.65 -9.69
CA THR A 52 0.55 2.25 -8.73
C THR A 52 1.67 1.27 -8.42
N VAL A 53 2.90 1.70 -8.70
CA VAL A 53 4.11 0.95 -8.35
C VAL A 53 4.74 1.65 -7.15
N ILE A 54 5.01 0.90 -6.10
CA ILE A 54 5.58 1.48 -4.90
C ILE A 54 7.08 1.70 -5.07
N ALA A 55 7.62 2.62 -4.29
CA ALA A 55 9.02 3.00 -4.39
C ALA A 55 9.62 3.15 -3.00
N HIS A 56 10.93 3.11 -2.96
CA HIS A 56 11.66 3.25 -1.71
C HIS A 56 11.26 4.54 -1.00
N GLY A 57 10.99 4.42 0.28
CA GLY A 57 10.65 5.59 1.09
C GLY A 57 9.19 5.97 1.08
N ASP A 58 8.38 5.28 0.30
CA ASP A 58 6.95 5.57 0.31
C ASP A 58 6.37 5.36 1.70
N VAL A 59 5.38 6.19 2.04
CA VAL A 59 4.69 6.13 3.31
C VAL A 59 3.21 5.92 3.05
N LEU A 60 2.70 4.83 3.59
CA LEU A 60 1.28 4.48 3.42
C LEU A 60 0.60 4.44 4.78
N GLU A 61 -0.58 5.04 4.83
CA GLU A 61 -1.49 4.86 5.97
C GLU A 61 -2.69 4.10 5.47
N VAL A 62 -2.92 2.94 6.04
CA VAL A 62 -3.99 2.05 5.59
C VAL A 62 -4.99 1.92 6.72
N VAL A 63 -6.24 2.23 6.42
CA VAL A 63 -7.31 2.11 7.40
C VAL A 63 -8.37 1.16 6.90
N THR A 64 -8.89 0.35 7.79
CA THR A 64 -9.98 -0.56 7.45
C THR A 64 -11.27 0.22 7.35
N ILE A 65 -12.00 0.01 6.26
CA ILE A 65 -13.32 0.61 6.10
C ILE A 65 -14.30 -0.33 6.76
N VAL A 66 -14.90 0.13 7.82
CA VAL A 66 -15.90 -0.66 8.49
C VAL A 66 -17.23 -0.33 7.89
N GLY A 67 -17.78 -1.15 7.34
CA GLY A 67 -18.86 -0.89 6.94
C GLY A 67 -19.80 -1.12 6.50
N GLY A 68 -19.96 -0.77 6.66
CA GLY A 68 -20.86 -0.75 6.17
C GLY A 68 -21.73 -1.22 5.34
N GLY A 69 -21.79 -1.68 5.11
CA GLY A 69 -22.68 -1.90 4.11
C GLY A 69 -23.08 -3.07 3.93
#